data_4d45fbc7fa7cd577fcc1ba0a9bd08238
#
_entry.id   4d45fbc7fa7cd577fcc1ba0a9bd08238
#
_cell.length_a   1.000
_cell.length_b   1.000
_cell.length_c   1.000
_cell.angle_alpha   90.00
_cell.angle_beta   90.00
_cell.angle_gamma   90.00
#
_symmetry.space_group_name_H-M   'P 1'
#
loop_
_entity.id
_entity.type
_entity.pdbx_description
1 polymer ?
#
loop_
_entity_poly.entity_id
_entity_poly.type
_entity_poly.pdbx_seq_one_letter_code
_entity_poly.pdbx_strand_id
1 'polypeptide(L)'
;MENIKIGKLAKYSLFILVLLFAVFSCGKKENEKANANTETKVNDKSGKKYDRIVVLDPAVIEMVYLLGGEDKIVGIARLENSKIWPEEKTEKLESVGTFINPSLEKIIALKPDLVITAFHSSDAIDKNLNSNNIEVIKVQANSIEDIFKNFQKIAEILGKEEEAEKIITEKRQKIEEIKKMAKDEQKGLFILAPTPMRVFGKGTLPNDIMEMLKIKNIAAGMEGMSPTLTPEYIIKENPDIILTFVKNPQEIVKANPQIKDINAIKNNKFVVLETGQILRGSPRMIDYIADVYQKTK
;
A
#
# COMPACT_ATOMS: atom_id res chain seq x y z
N MET A 1 22.34 -41.90 -59.56
CA MET A 1 22.65 -41.06 -60.81
C MET A 1 22.84 -39.67 -60.27
N GLU A 2 24.01 -39.41 -60.19
CA GLU A 2 24.91 -38.43 -60.93
C GLU A 2 24.76 -37.05 -60.30
N ASN A 3 25.76 -36.64 -59.55
CA ASN A 3 27.06 -36.09 -59.96
C ASN A 3 27.02 -34.59 -60.22
N ILE A 4 27.80 -33.90 -59.42
CA ILE A 4 29.16 -33.33 -59.62
C ILE A 4 29.04 -31.87 -60.03
N LYS A 5 29.77 -30.89 -59.52
CA LYS A 5 31.16 -30.56 -59.11
C LYS A 5 31.19 -29.13 -58.62
N ILE A 6 31.79 -28.76 -57.47
CA ILE A 6 33.21 -28.36 -57.31
C ILE A 6 33.70 -27.18 -58.19
N GLY A 7 34.20 -26.18 -57.49
CA GLY A 7 35.27 -25.29 -57.98
C GLY A 7 35.18 -23.92 -57.27
N LYS A 8 35.94 -23.69 -56.32
CA LYS A 8 37.35 -23.30 -56.11
C LYS A 8 37.61 -21.83 -56.28
N LEU A 9 38.07 -21.26 -55.17
CA LEU A 9 39.28 -20.43 -55.02
C LEU A 9 39.24 -19.02 -55.68
N ALA A 10 39.73 -18.02 -55.11
CA ALA A 10 40.68 -17.71 -54.04
C ALA A 10 40.88 -16.20 -53.97
N LYS A 11 41.15 -15.70 -52.80
CA LYS A 11 42.37 -14.95 -52.41
C LYS A 11 42.49 -13.45 -52.69
N TYR A 12 43.00 -12.84 -51.65
CA TYR A 12 43.76 -11.58 -51.52
C TYR A 12 42.93 -10.31 -51.46
N SER A 13 43.16 -9.32 -50.64
CA SER A 13 44.18 -8.98 -49.65
C SER A 13 43.86 -7.59 -49.12
N LEU A 14 43.96 -7.47 -47.82
CA LEU A 14 44.57 -6.35 -47.10
C LEU A 14 44.58 -4.96 -47.78
N PHE A 15 43.97 -3.96 -47.18
CA PHE A 15 44.64 -2.75 -46.76
C PHE A 15 43.72 -1.83 -45.95
N ILE A 16 44.15 -1.49 -44.78
CA ILE A 16 44.03 -0.40 -43.85
C ILE A 16 43.51 0.91 -44.50
N LEU A 17 42.51 1.59 -43.92
CA LEU A 17 42.68 2.93 -43.36
C LEU A 17 41.43 3.42 -42.64
N VAL A 18 41.66 3.92 -41.48
CA VAL A 18 40.96 4.77 -40.54
C VAL A 18 40.17 5.90 -41.21
N LEU A 19 38.95 6.19 -40.74
CA LEU A 19 38.48 7.47 -40.21
C LEU A 19 36.94 7.61 -40.23
N LEU A 20 36.39 7.73 -39.05
CA LEU A 20 35.39 8.71 -38.60
C LEU A 20 34.01 8.84 -39.29
N PHE A 21 33.06 8.88 -38.40
CA PHE A 21 31.72 9.50 -38.37
C PHE A 21 30.52 8.58 -38.64
N ALA A 22 29.94 8.26 -37.50
CA ALA A 22 28.59 8.71 -37.11
C ALA A 22 27.36 8.09 -37.78
N VAL A 23 26.57 7.55 -36.90
CA VAL A 23 25.10 7.57 -36.79
C VAL A 23 24.26 6.54 -37.53
N PHE A 24 23.33 6.09 -36.75
CA PHE A 24 22.14 5.29 -37.01
C PHE A 24 22.31 3.77 -36.98
N SER A 25 22.14 3.26 -35.77
CA SER A 25 21.76 1.86 -35.58
C SER A 25 20.29 1.79 -35.21
N CYS A 26 19.54 1.21 -36.09
CA CYS A 26 18.22 0.67 -35.83
C CYS A 26 18.44 -0.78 -35.39
N GLY A 27 18.20 -1.10 -34.11
CA GLY A 27 18.46 -2.42 -33.53
C GLY A 27 17.36 -2.86 -32.57
N LYS A 28 16.62 -3.80 -33.02
CA LYS A 28 15.88 -4.89 -32.36
C LYS A 28 15.38 -4.70 -30.91
N LYS A 29 14.07 -4.86 -30.82
CA LYS A 29 13.27 -5.09 -29.61
C LYS A 29 13.73 -6.34 -28.86
N GLU A 30 14.15 -6.19 -27.63
CA GLU A 30 14.05 -7.22 -26.60
C GLU A 30 12.98 -6.77 -25.58
N ASN A 31 12.07 -7.69 -25.32
CA ASN A 31 10.97 -7.50 -24.38
C ASN A 31 11.51 -7.56 -22.94
N GLU A 32 11.85 -6.44 -22.36
CA GLU A 32 11.90 -6.32 -20.90
C GLU A 32 10.52 -5.89 -20.40
N LYS A 33 9.91 -6.74 -19.62
CA LYS A 33 8.74 -6.41 -18.83
C LYS A 33 9.14 -5.37 -17.79
N ALA A 34 8.95 -4.12 -18.12
CA ALA A 34 9.10 -3.03 -17.19
C ALA A 34 8.01 -3.11 -16.14
N ASN A 35 8.42 -3.33 -14.88
CA ASN A 35 7.69 -2.89 -13.71
C ASN A 35 7.54 -1.37 -13.82
N ALA A 36 6.37 -0.93 -14.24
CA ALA A 36 6.05 0.48 -14.27
C ALA A 36 5.77 0.95 -12.83
N ASN A 37 6.82 1.31 -12.13
CA ASN A 37 6.70 2.34 -11.09
C ASN A 37 6.34 3.64 -11.82
N THR A 38 5.06 3.91 -11.90
CA THR A 38 4.59 5.21 -12.34
C THR A 38 4.87 6.20 -11.21
N GLU A 39 6.08 6.73 -11.19
CA GLU A 39 6.35 7.96 -10.45
C GLU A 39 5.47 9.04 -11.07
N THR A 40 4.36 9.33 -10.43
CA THR A 40 3.57 10.51 -10.72
C THR A 40 4.49 11.70 -10.47
N LYS A 41 4.91 12.39 -11.53
CA LYS A 41 5.64 13.65 -11.42
C LYS A 41 4.79 14.61 -10.60
N VAL A 42 5.11 14.74 -9.34
CA VAL A 42 4.61 15.80 -8.48
C VAL A 42 5.21 17.09 -9.04
N ASN A 43 4.40 17.90 -9.68
CA ASN A 43 4.77 19.29 -9.92
C ASN A 43 4.89 19.94 -8.53
N ASP A 44 6.12 20.13 -8.09
CA ASP A 44 6.45 20.89 -6.89
C ASP A 44 5.95 22.33 -7.08
N LYS A 45 4.75 22.58 -6.58
CA LYS A 45 4.20 23.92 -6.41
C LYS A 45 4.35 24.32 -4.95
N SER A 46 5.59 24.39 -4.47
CA SER A 46 5.90 24.91 -3.14
C SER A 46 5.29 26.33 -3.02
N GLY A 47 4.29 26.46 -2.12
CA GLY A 47 3.64 27.73 -1.83
C GLY A 47 2.17 27.86 -2.23
N LYS A 48 1.54 26.89 -2.87
CA LYS A 48 0.10 26.95 -3.14
C LYS A 48 -0.69 26.64 -1.86
N LYS A 49 -1.54 27.57 -1.46
CA LYS A 49 -2.46 27.38 -0.33
C LYS A 49 -3.78 26.82 -0.83
N TYR A 50 -4.31 25.86 -0.09
CA TYR A 50 -5.63 25.29 -0.31
C TYR A 50 -6.51 25.61 0.89
N ASP A 51 -7.73 26.09 0.62
CA ASP A 51 -8.67 26.51 1.64
C ASP A 51 -9.96 25.66 1.65
N ARG A 52 -10.20 24.92 0.57
CA ARG A 52 -11.40 24.09 0.40
C ARG A 52 -11.04 22.71 -0.11
N ILE A 53 -10.84 21.78 0.81
CA ILE A 53 -10.35 20.43 0.50
C ILE A 53 -11.49 19.43 0.62
N VAL A 54 -11.71 18.62 -0.42
CA VAL A 54 -12.51 17.41 -0.34
C VAL A 54 -11.57 16.21 -0.17
N VAL A 55 -11.82 15.40 0.84
CA VAL A 55 -10.98 14.25 1.15
C VAL A 55 -11.76 12.95 0.96
N LEU A 56 -11.32 12.14 -0.01
CA LEU A 56 -11.94 10.86 -0.34
C LEU A 56 -11.28 9.68 0.35
N ASP A 57 -10.05 9.86 0.87
CA ASP A 57 -9.32 8.81 1.58
C ASP A 57 -9.48 8.94 3.09
N PRO A 58 -10.00 7.91 3.79
CA PRO A 58 -10.19 7.94 5.23
C PRO A 58 -8.90 8.11 6.04
N ALA A 59 -7.75 7.62 5.54
CA ALA A 59 -6.47 7.82 6.20
C ALA A 59 -6.08 9.30 6.20
N VAL A 60 -6.30 9.98 5.08
CA VAL A 60 -5.99 11.40 4.94
C VAL A 60 -6.90 12.24 5.83
N ILE A 61 -8.19 11.87 6.00
CA ILE A 61 -9.07 12.55 6.95
C ILE A 61 -8.45 12.50 8.36
N GLU A 62 -8.02 11.33 8.80
CA GLU A 62 -7.33 11.18 10.10
C GLU A 62 -6.04 12.00 10.17
N MET A 63 -5.25 12.04 9.09
CA MET A 63 -4.03 12.85 9.01
C MET A 63 -4.30 14.33 9.15
N VAL A 64 -5.33 14.86 8.48
CA VAL A 64 -5.74 16.27 8.58
C VAL A 64 -6.15 16.62 10.01
N TYR A 65 -6.90 15.75 10.68
CA TYR A 65 -7.26 15.95 12.08
C TYR A 65 -6.08 15.89 13.03
N LEU A 66 -5.11 15.00 12.80
CA LEU A 66 -3.87 14.94 13.59
C LEU A 66 -3.03 16.23 13.46
N LEU A 67 -3.11 16.88 12.30
CA LEU A 67 -2.40 18.13 12.00
C LEU A 67 -3.16 19.39 12.41
N GLY A 68 -4.43 19.27 12.86
CA GLY A 68 -5.27 20.42 13.22
C GLY A 68 -5.65 21.29 12.02
N GLY A 69 -5.85 20.69 10.85
CA GLY A 69 -6.22 21.36 9.60
C GLY A 69 -7.66 21.09 9.16
N GLU A 70 -8.51 20.61 10.06
CA GLU A 70 -9.89 20.20 9.74
C GLU A 70 -10.82 21.32 9.27
N ASP A 71 -10.51 22.56 9.56
CA ASP A 71 -11.23 23.76 9.11
C ASP A 71 -11.23 23.91 7.58
N LYS A 72 -10.27 23.30 6.90
CA LYS A 72 -10.16 23.29 5.44
C LYS A 72 -10.98 22.19 4.77
N ILE A 73 -11.51 21.21 5.51
CA ILE A 73 -12.32 20.13 4.96
C ILE A 73 -13.73 20.62 4.67
N VAL A 74 -14.13 20.63 3.39
CA VAL A 74 -15.49 20.98 2.97
C VAL A 74 -16.36 19.79 2.63
N GLY A 75 -15.77 18.59 2.50
CA GLY A 75 -16.52 17.35 2.26
C GLY A 75 -15.62 16.12 2.36
N ILE A 76 -16.23 15.00 2.70
CA ILE A 76 -15.53 13.70 2.84
C ILE A 76 -16.29 12.58 2.16
N ALA A 77 -15.56 11.53 1.75
CA ALA A 77 -16.18 10.25 1.46
C ALA A 77 -16.35 9.44 2.75
N ARG A 78 -17.47 8.72 2.86
CA ARG A 78 -17.78 7.89 4.03
C ARG A 78 -17.45 6.42 3.78
N LEU A 79 -17.22 5.70 4.86
CA LEU A 79 -17.12 4.25 4.85
C LEU A 79 -18.51 3.64 5.15
N GLU A 80 -18.86 2.55 4.47
CA GLU A 80 -20.16 1.90 4.65
C GLU A 80 -20.25 1.16 6.00
N ASN A 81 -19.16 0.50 6.42
CA ASN A 81 -19.15 -0.45 7.54
C ASN A 81 -18.20 -0.07 8.67
N SER A 82 -17.64 1.13 8.65
CA SER A 82 -16.77 1.61 9.72
C SER A 82 -16.81 3.13 9.82
N LYS A 83 -16.43 3.63 10.98
CA LYS A 83 -16.35 5.06 11.24
C LYS A 83 -14.94 5.60 10.98
N ILE A 84 -14.84 6.89 10.78
CA ILE A 84 -13.57 7.60 10.56
C ILE A 84 -13.28 8.41 11.83
N TRP A 85 -12.08 8.30 12.34
CA TRP A 85 -11.66 9.09 13.50
C TRP A 85 -11.37 10.56 13.10
N PRO A 86 -11.72 11.52 13.97
CA PRO A 86 -12.53 11.42 15.19
C PRO A 86 -14.02 11.40 14.86
N GLU A 87 -14.72 10.33 15.28
CA GLU A 87 -16.07 10.00 14.84
C GLU A 87 -17.06 11.16 15.01
N GLU A 88 -17.11 11.77 16.22
CA GLU A 88 -18.04 12.84 16.55
C GLU A 88 -17.88 14.09 15.66
N LYS A 89 -16.67 14.34 15.15
CA LYS A 89 -16.37 15.45 14.26
C LYS A 89 -16.65 15.10 12.81
N THR A 90 -16.17 13.93 12.37
CA THR A 90 -16.31 13.52 10.96
C THR A 90 -17.73 13.20 10.58
N GLU A 91 -18.58 12.72 11.51
CA GLU A 91 -20.00 12.52 11.26
C GLU A 91 -20.77 13.80 10.92
N LYS A 92 -20.25 14.96 11.31
CA LYS A 92 -20.86 16.27 11.02
C LYS A 92 -20.45 16.88 9.69
N LEU A 93 -19.40 16.34 9.06
CA LEU A 93 -18.91 16.84 7.78
C LEU A 93 -19.86 16.46 6.63
N GLU A 94 -19.89 17.29 5.58
CA GLU A 94 -20.68 17.01 4.37
C GLU A 94 -20.17 15.73 3.68
N SER A 95 -21.11 14.87 3.29
CA SER A 95 -20.78 13.61 2.61
C SER A 95 -20.90 13.73 1.10
N VAL A 96 -19.80 13.48 0.41
CA VAL A 96 -19.77 13.41 -1.06
C VAL A 96 -19.97 11.98 -1.60
N GLY A 97 -20.52 11.07 -0.81
CA GLY A 97 -20.74 9.67 -1.18
C GLY A 97 -19.87 8.72 -0.39
N THR A 98 -19.70 7.50 -0.91
CA THR A 98 -18.88 6.49 -0.24
C THR A 98 -17.45 6.50 -0.76
N PHE A 99 -16.55 5.90 0.01
CA PHE A 99 -15.13 5.73 -0.35
C PHE A 99 -14.95 4.99 -1.70
N ILE A 100 -15.81 4.03 -2.00
CA ILE A 100 -15.75 3.26 -3.25
C ILE A 100 -16.48 3.97 -4.39
N ASN A 101 -17.54 4.72 -4.07
CA ASN A 101 -18.40 5.39 -5.05
C ASN A 101 -18.68 6.85 -4.63
N PRO A 102 -17.70 7.75 -4.74
CA PRO A 102 -17.91 9.17 -4.49
C PRO A 102 -18.75 9.82 -5.60
N SER A 103 -19.60 10.78 -5.23
CA SER A 103 -20.44 11.55 -6.17
C SER A 103 -19.66 12.74 -6.72
N LEU A 104 -19.30 12.68 -8.00
CA LEU A 104 -18.63 13.76 -8.71
C LEU A 104 -19.45 15.06 -8.67
N GLU A 105 -20.78 14.98 -8.81
CA GLU A 105 -21.69 16.13 -8.75
C GLU A 105 -21.60 16.83 -7.39
N LYS A 106 -21.66 16.09 -6.29
CA LYS A 106 -21.53 16.66 -4.94
C LYS A 106 -20.15 17.28 -4.71
N ILE A 107 -19.08 16.64 -5.19
CA ILE A 107 -17.73 17.18 -5.09
C ILE A 107 -17.65 18.54 -5.79
N ILE A 108 -18.09 18.63 -7.04
CA ILE A 108 -18.06 19.86 -7.83
C ILE A 108 -18.93 20.97 -7.18
N ALA A 109 -20.10 20.60 -6.65
CA ALA A 109 -21.01 21.54 -5.97
C ALA A 109 -20.36 22.22 -4.75
N LEU A 110 -19.44 21.54 -4.06
CA LEU A 110 -18.68 22.09 -2.93
C LEU A 110 -17.59 23.09 -3.37
N LYS A 111 -17.31 23.20 -4.67
CA LYS A 111 -16.26 24.07 -5.25
C LYS A 111 -14.92 23.95 -4.50
N PRO A 112 -14.34 22.74 -4.39
CA PRO A 112 -13.05 22.57 -3.75
C PRO A 112 -11.94 23.12 -4.66
N ASP A 113 -10.84 23.53 -4.05
CA ASP A 113 -9.59 23.86 -4.75
C ASP A 113 -8.63 22.63 -4.80
N LEU A 114 -8.87 21.65 -3.94
CA LEU A 114 -8.15 20.38 -3.91
C LEU A 114 -9.09 19.21 -3.59
N VAL A 115 -8.90 18.10 -4.30
CA VAL A 115 -9.47 16.79 -3.94
C VAL A 115 -8.33 15.80 -3.68
N ILE A 116 -8.34 15.17 -2.51
CA ILE A 116 -7.38 14.14 -2.18
C ILE A 116 -8.06 12.78 -2.32
N THR A 117 -7.56 11.95 -3.26
CA THR A 117 -8.14 10.65 -3.62
C THR A 117 -7.27 9.50 -3.13
N ALA A 118 -7.88 8.32 -2.96
CA ALA A 118 -7.19 7.08 -2.67
C ALA A 118 -6.67 6.39 -3.95
N PHE A 119 -5.78 5.42 -3.79
CA PHE A 119 -5.18 4.68 -4.90
C PHE A 119 -6.19 3.97 -5.82
N HIS A 120 -7.34 3.56 -5.30
CA HIS A 120 -8.40 2.89 -6.07
C HIS A 120 -9.39 3.86 -6.74
N SER A 121 -9.21 5.17 -6.56
CA SER A 121 -9.97 6.15 -7.32
C SER A 121 -9.75 5.93 -8.82
N SER A 122 -10.83 5.93 -9.58
CA SER A 122 -10.72 5.71 -11.03
C SER A 122 -10.10 6.92 -11.72
N ASP A 123 -9.29 6.66 -12.73
CA ASP A 123 -8.71 7.72 -13.57
C ASP A 123 -9.78 8.61 -14.24
N ALA A 124 -11.00 8.08 -14.41
CA ALA A 124 -12.11 8.85 -14.94
C ALA A 124 -12.57 9.94 -13.97
N ILE A 125 -12.63 9.67 -12.67
CA ILE A 125 -12.93 10.67 -11.63
C ILE A 125 -11.84 11.73 -11.62
N ASP A 126 -10.59 11.34 -11.58
CA ASP A 126 -9.45 12.25 -11.55
C ASP A 126 -9.42 13.17 -12.79
N LYS A 127 -9.67 12.61 -13.99
CA LYS A 127 -9.78 13.39 -15.25
C LYS A 127 -10.94 14.38 -15.23
N ASN A 128 -12.11 13.97 -14.75
CA ASN A 128 -13.28 14.85 -14.65
C ASN A 128 -13.04 16.02 -13.70
N LEU A 129 -12.45 15.77 -12.54
CA LEU A 129 -12.11 16.82 -11.57
C LEU A 129 -11.12 17.82 -12.18
N ASN A 130 -10.05 17.33 -12.81
CA ASN A 130 -9.07 18.18 -13.48
C ASN A 130 -9.69 19.00 -14.62
N SER A 131 -10.65 18.44 -15.38
CA SER A 131 -11.38 19.18 -16.43
C SER A 131 -12.26 20.30 -15.87
N ASN A 132 -12.63 20.23 -14.59
CA ASN A 132 -13.34 21.28 -13.87
C ASN A 132 -12.39 22.24 -13.11
N ASN A 133 -11.10 22.25 -13.44
CA ASN A 133 -10.04 23.04 -12.79
C ASN A 133 -9.86 22.73 -11.28
N ILE A 134 -10.23 21.53 -10.84
CA ILE A 134 -10.04 21.07 -9.48
C ILE A 134 -8.76 20.23 -9.45
N GLU A 135 -7.82 20.61 -8.60
CA GLU A 135 -6.56 19.85 -8.45
C GLU A 135 -6.82 18.54 -7.73
N VAL A 136 -6.15 17.47 -8.18
CA VAL A 136 -6.29 16.13 -7.60
C VAL A 136 -4.92 15.63 -7.15
N ILE A 137 -4.86 15.17 -5.90
CA ILE A 137 -3.71 14.49 -5.34
C ILE A 137 -4.13 13.08 -4.95
N LYS A 138 -3.41 12.08 -5.47
CA LYS A 138 -3.62 10.67 -5.11
C LYS A 138 -2.61 10.24 -4.06
N VAL A 139 -3.08 9.51 -3.04
CA VAL A 139 -2.26 8.94 -1.98
C VAL A 139 -2.42 7.43 -1.91
N GLN A 140 -1.34 6.76 -1.53
CA GLN A 140 -1.32 5.32 -1.28
C GLN A 140 -0.25 5.03 -0.23
N ALA A 141 -0.56 4.14 0.71
CA ALA A 141 0.41 3.64 1.68
C ALA A 141 0.41 2.11 1.66
N ASN A 142 1.52 1.52 1.24
CA ASN A 142 1.77 0.08 1.27
C ASN A 142 2.76 -0.31 2.38
N SER A 143 3.41 0.68 2.97
CA SER A 143 4.40 0.53 4.03
C SER A 143 4.21 1.59 5.11
N ILE A 144 4.80 1.36 6.28
CA ILE A 144 4.85 2.36 7.36
C ILE A 144 5.59 3.62 6.90
N GLU A 145 6.61 3.46 6.08
CA GLU A 145 7.35 4.60 5.53
C GLU A 145 6.50 5.43 4.56
N ASP A 146 5.63 4.79 3.76
CA ASP A 146 4.68 5.52 2.91
C ASP A 146 3.66 6.31 3.73
N ILE A 147 3.25 5.79 4.90
CA ILE A 147 2.39 6.55 5.82
C ILE A 147 3.06 7.85 6.23
N PHE A 148 4.33 7.81 6.62
CA PHE A 148 5.05 9.01 7.04
C PHE A 148 5.28 9.99 5.89
N LYS A 149 5.62 9.50 4.69
CA LYS A 149 5.73 10.33 3.48
C LYS A 149 4.42 11.01 3.13
N ASN A 150 3.31 10.27 3.17
CA ASN A 150 1.99 10.85 2.93
C ASN A 150 1.63 11.88 3.99
N PHE A 151 1.93 11.59 5.26
CA PHE A 151 1.65 12.51 6.36
C PHE A 151 2.43 13.82 6.23
N GLN A 152 3.70 13.76 5.84
CA GLN A 152 4.52 14.91 5.51
C GLN A 152 3.93 15.71 4.35
N LYS A 153 3.54 15.04 3.26
CA LYS A 153 2.89 15.68 2.10
C LYS A 153 1.59 16.39 2.47
N ILE A 154 0.76 15.79 3.33
CA ILE A 154 -0.46 16.43 3.81
C ILE A 154 -0.13 17.64 4.70
N ALA A 155 0.91 17.55 5.51
CA ALA A 155 1.37 18.67 6.32
C ALA A 155 1.83 19.87 5.47
N GLU A 156 2.59 19.64 4.40
CA GLU A 156 2.99 20.66 3.43
C GLU A 156 1.76 21.38 2.80
N ILE A 157 0.73 20.61 2.43
CA ILE A 157 -0.54 21.13 1.89
C ILE A 157 -1.25 22.03 2.92
N LEU A 158 -1.14 21.71 4.20
CA LEU A 158 -1.81 22.41 5.29
C LEU A 158 -0.95 23.53 5.92
N GLY A 159 0.35 23.60 5.63
CA GLY A 159 1.33 24.47 6.29
C GLY A 159 1.57 24.03 7.76
N LYS A 160 1.71 22.72 8.00
CA LYS A 160 1.79 22.08 9.32
C LYS A 160 2.99 21.13 9.45
N GLU A 161 4.10 21.49 8.79
CA GLU A 161 5.30 20.63 8.68
C GLU A 161 5.95 20.37 10.05
N GLU A 162 5.98 21.39 10.94
CA GLU A 162 6.54 21.24 12.27
C GLU A 162 5.72 20.27 13.15
N GLU A 163 4.40 20.34 13.07
CA GLU A 163 3.50 19.42 13.75
C GLU A 163 3.68 17.99 13.26
N ALA A 164 3.82 17.81 11.94
CA ALA A 164 4.06 16.51 11.35
C ALA A 164 5.38 15.90 11.83
N GLU A 165 6.46 16.66 11.84
CA GLU A 165 7.78 16.19 12.27
C GLU A 165 7.78 15.73 13.73
N LYS A 166 7.08 16.44 14.62
CA LYS A 166 6.89 16.03 16.02
C LYS A 166 6.19 14.68 16.12
N ILE A 167 5.07 14.55 15.40
CA ILE A 167 4.28 13.30 15.41
C ILE A 167 5.07 12.14 14.79
N ILE A 168 5.74 12.35 13.66
CA ILE A 168 6.56 11.33 13.00
C ILE A 168 7.67 10.85 13.94
N THR A 169 8.36 11.79 14.60
CA THR A 169 9.43 11.45 15.56
C THR A 169 8.91 10.61 16.71
N GLU A 170 7.76 10.98 17.31
CA GLU A 170 7.11 10.20 18.36
C GLU A 170 6.75 8.78 17.87
N LYS A 171 6.16 8.66 16.68
CA LYS A 171 5.76 7.36 16.13
C LYS A 171 6.96 6.49 15.78
N ARG A 172 8.05 7.06 15.25
CA ARG A 172 9.31 6.33 15.00
C ARG A 172 9.92 5.81 16.31
N GLN A 173 9.95 6.63 17.35
CA GLN A 173 10.39 6.17 18.66
C GLN A 173 9.55 4.99 19.17
N LYS A 174 8.23 5.08 19.07
CA LYS A 174 7.33 4.01 19.47
C LYS A 174 7.54 2.71 18.68
N ILE A 175 7.81 2.81 17.38
CA ILE A 175 8.18 1.66 16.54
C ILE A 175 9.45 0.99 17.08
N GLU A 176 10.49 1.76 17.40
CA GLU A 176 11.74 1.21 17.92
C GLU A 176 11.56 0.56 19.31
N GLU A 177 10.68 1.10 20.15
CA GLU A 177 10.31 0.49 21.43
C GLU A 177 9.64 -0.87 21.21
N ILE A 178 8.68 -0.96 20.28
CA ILE A 178 8.00 -2.22 19.92
C ILE A 178 9.01 -3.25 19.41
N LYS A 179 9.90 -2.86 18.49
CA LYS A 179 10.95 -3.75 17.97
C LYS A 179 11.88 -4.28 19.05
N LYS A 180 12.25 -3.44 20.02
CA LYS A 180 13.09 -3.86 21.17
C LYS A 180 12.38 -4.82 22.12
N MET A 181 11.07 -4.65 22.29
CA MET A 181 10.26 -5.55 23.12
C MET A 181 10.00 -6.89 22.46
N ALA A 182 9.98 -6.96 21.12
CA ALA A 182 9.79 -8.20 20.37
C ALA A 182 11.06 -9.07 20.47
N LYS A 183 11.00 -10.15 21.29
CA LYS A 183 12.18 -10.94 21.69
C LYS A 183 12.48 -12.07 20.73
N ASP A 184 11.48 -12.84 20.35
CA ASP A 184 11.66 -14.09 19.61
C ASP A 184 11.11 -13.95 18.19
N GLU A 185 11.84 -14.54 17.21
CA GLU A 185 11.38 -14.65 15.85
C GLU A 185 10.38 -15.81 15.77
N GLN A 186 9.15 -15.52 15.30
CA GLN A 186 8.10 -16.50 15.07
C GLN A 186 7.80 -16.58 13.57
N LYS A 187 7.48 -17.76 13.05
CA LYS A 187 6.85 -17.84 11.73
C LYS A 187 5.37 -17.48 11.83
N GLY A 188 4.90 -16.66 10.93
CA GLY A 188 3.50 -16.22 10.95
C GLY A 188 2.86 -16.15 9.59
N LEU A 189 1.55 -16.04 9.63
CA LEU A 189 0.66 -15.92 8.49
C LEU A 189 -0.39 -14.86 8.78
N PHE A 190 -0.62 -13.92 7.86
CA PHE A 190 -1.70 -12.95 8.01
C PHE A 190 -2.80 -13.25 7.00
N ILE A 191 -3.90 -13.83 7.48
CA ILE A 191 -5.01 -14.28 6.64
C ILE A 191 -6.00 -13.13 6.39
N LEU A 192 -6.21 -12.82 5.10
CA LEU A 192 -7.22 -11.88 4.63
C LEU A 192 -8.60 -12.56 4.48
N ALA A 193 -8.61 -13.76 3.88
CA ALA A 193 -9.83 -14.53 3.65
C ALA A 193 -9.53 -16.04 3.72
N PRO A 194 -10.43 -16.87 4.31
CA PRO A 194 -10.18 -18.30 4.46
C PRO A 194 -10.52 -19.12 3.20
N THR A 195 -11.31 -18.58 2.26
CA THR A 195 -11.76 -19.31 1.06
C THR A 195 -11.93 -18.36 -0.12
N PRO A 196 -11.07 -18.41 -1.16
CA PRO A 196 -9.79 -19.11 -1.15
C PRO A 196 -8.86 -18.56 -0.06
N MET A 197 -7.86 -19.33 0.38
CA MET A 197 -6.93 -18.92 1.44
C MET A 197 -6.04 -17.78 0.95
N ARG A 198 -6.55 -16.56 1.05
CA ARG A 198 -5.81 -15.34 0.69
C ARG A 198 -5.10 -14.77 1.90
N VAL A 199 -3.86 -14.39 1.71
CA VAL A 199 -2.98 -13.89 2.76
C VAL A 199 -2.31 -12.59 2.32
N PHE A 200 -1.76 -11.84 3.27
CA PHE A 200 -0.94 -10.67 2.91
C PHE A 200 0.50 -11.12 2.64
N GLY A 201 1.02 -10.72 1.48
CA GLY A 201 2.40 -10.91 1.06
C GLY A 201 3.26 -9.67 1.33
N LYS A 202 4.48 -9.70 0.78
CA LYS A 202 5.43 -8.58 0.84
C LYS A 202 4.85 -7.31 0.19
N GLY A 203 5.27 -6.14 0.68
CA GLY A 203 4.83 -4.85 0.15
C GLY A 203 3.41 -4.46 0.58
N THR A 204 2.99 -4.91 1.75
CA THR A 204 1.71 -4.55 2.38
C THR A 204 1.91 -4.07 3.80
N LEU A 205 1.05 -3.17 4.30
CA LEU A 205 1.07 -2.74 5.70
C LEU A 205 1.01 -3.91 6.69
N PRO A 206 0.18 -4.95 6.50
CA PRO A 206 0.20 -6.13 7.34
C PRO A 206 1.57 -6.83 7.39
N ASN A 207 2.30 -6.90 6.29
CA ASN A 207 3.65 -7.47 6.28
C ASN A 207 4.64 -6.62 7.09
N ASP A 208 4.60 -5.29 6.95
CA ASP A 208 5.45 -4.39 7.73
C ASP A 208 5.18 -4.52 9.24
N ILE A 209 3.91 -4.70 9.63
CA ILE A 209 3.53 -4.95 11.01
C ILE A 209 4.12 -6.27 11.50
N MET A 210 4.03 -7.33 10.71
CA MET A 210 4.63 -8.62 11.06
C MET A 210 6.13 -8.49 11.25
N GLU A 211 6.83 -7.82 10.34
CA GLU A 211 8.28 -7.58 10.43
C GLU A 211 8.65 -6.79 11.70
N MET A 212 7.89 -5.74 12.02
CA MET A 212 8.10 -4.95 13.23
C MET A 212 7.91 -5.78 14.50
N LEU A 213 6.99 -6.73 14.50
CA LEU A 213 6.74 -7.66 15.59
C LEU A 213 7.67 -8.88 15.59
N LYS A 214 8.70 -8.91 14.70
CA LYS A 214 9.59 -10.06 14.46
C LYS A 214 8.85 -11.34 14.09
N ILE A 215 7.73 -11.20 13.41
CA ILE A 215 6.98 -12.32 12.85
C ILE A 215 7.40 -12.48 11.39
N LYS A 216 8.11 -13.55 11.09
CA LYS A 216 8.51 -13.89 9.73
C LYS A 216 7.29 -14.36 8.93
N ASN A 217 6.86 -13.51 7.99
CA ASN A 217 5.73 -13.82 7.12
C ASN A 217 6.09 -14.95 6.14
N ILE A 218 5.44 -16.11 6.25
CA ILE A 218 5.68 -17.26 5.36
C ILE A 218 5.27 -16.98 3.90
N ALA A 219 4.44 -15.96 3.67
CA ALA A 219 4.02 -15.55 2.33
C ALA A 219 4.89 -14.44 1.71
N ALA A 220 5.93 -13.95 2.41
CA ALA A 220 6.75 -12.83 1.92
C ALA A 220 7.51 -13.12 0.61
N GLY A 221 7.78 -14.39 0.30
CA GLY A 221 8.44 -14.83 -0.94
C GLY A 221 7.49 -15.13 -2.10
N MET A 222 6.17 -14.99 -1.92
CA MET A 222 5.17 -15.23 -2.94
C MET A 222 4.97 -14.00 -3.84
N GLU A 223 4.53 -14.22 -5.07
CA GLU A 223 4.19 -13.13 -5.99
C GLU A 223 2.88 -12.45 -5.59
N GLY A 224 2.88 -11.12 -5.70
CA GLY A 224 1.72 -10.27 -5.44
C GLY A 224 1.52 -9.91 -3.97
N MET A 225 0.74 -8.85 -3.76
CA MET A 225 0.45 -8.31 -2.42
C MET A 225 -0.53 -9.18 -1.62
N SER A 226 -1.33 -10.00 -2.30
CA SER A 226 -2.32 -10.88 -1.67
C SER A 226 -2.36 -12.25 -2.36
N PRO A 227 -1.31 -13.06 -2.19
CA PRO A 227 -1.25 -14.39 -2.77
C PRO A 227 -2.28 -15.34 -2.15
N THR A 228 -2.62 -16.39 -2.92
CA THR A 228 -3.38 -17.53 -2.42
C THR A 228 -2.43 -18.65 -2.06
N LEU A 229 -2.53 -19.19 -0.85
CA LEU A 229 -1.71 -20.30 -0.39
C LEU A 229 -2.50 -21.61 -0.44
N THR A 230 -1.77 -22.73 -0.72
CA THR A 230 -2.33 -24.06 -0.60
C THR A 230 -2.14 -24.60 0.83
N PRO A 231 -3.03 -25.49 1.30
CA PRO A 231 -2.86 -26.15 2.61
C PRO A 231 -1.50 -26.83 2.76
N GLU A 232 -0.99 -27.49 1.71
CA GLU A 232 0.30 -28.19 1.72
C GLU A 232 1.46 -27.23 1.99
N TYR A 233 1.44 -26.02 1.40
CA TYR A 233 2.45 -25.02 1.67
C TYR A 233 2.40 -24.55 3.12
N ILE A 234 1.21 -24.28 3.65
CA ILE A 234 1.03 -23.85 5.03
C ILE A 234 1.49 -24.93 6.01
N ILE A 235 1.16 -26.20 5.76
CA ILE A 235 1.61 -27.34 6.56
C ILE A 235 3.14 -27.45 6.56
N LYS A 236 3.76 -27.32 5.37
CA LYS A 236 5.22 -27.36 5.22
C LYS A 236 5.92 -26.26 6.01
N GLU A 237 5.42 -25.03 5.91
CA GLU A 237 5.99 -23.88 6.62
C GLU A 237 5.70 -23.90 8.12
N ASN A 238 4.60 -24.52 8.53
CA ASN A 238 4.16 -24.72 9.91
C ASN A 238 4.25 -23.46 10.77
N PRO A 239 3.44 -22.42 10.48
CA PRO A 239 3.49 -21.14 11.22
C PRO A 239 3.09 -21.32 12.68
N ASP A 240 3.70 -20.50 13.55
CA ASP A 240 3.51 -20.49 15.00
C ASP A 240 2.35 -19.58 15.43
N ILE A 241 2.00 -18.59 14.59
CA ILE A 241 0.98 -17.60 14.86
C ILE A 241 0.20 -17.22 13.60
N ILE A 242 -1.11 -17.02 13.74
CA ILE A 242 -1.99 -16.52 12.68
C ILE A 242 -2.56 -15.17 13.10
N LEU A 243 -2.30 -14.14 12.29
CA LEU A 243 -3.00 -12.87 12.35
C LEU A 243 -4.14 -12.89 11.32
N THR A 244 -5.26 -12.27 11.64
CA THR A 244 -6.42 -12.29 10.72
C THR A 244 -7.43 -11.19 11.04
N PHE A 245 -8.26 -10.86 10.04
CA PHE A 245 -9.47 -10.06 10.19
C PHE A 245 -10.74 -10.92 10.35
N VAL A 246 -10.61 -12.24 10.25
CA VAL A 246 -11.72 -13.17 10.46
C VAL A 246 -12.09 -13.17 11.94
N LYS A 247 -13.27 -12.65 12.27
CA LYS A 247 -13.73 -12.47 13.66
C LYS A 247 -13.75 -13.77 14.47
N ASN A 248 -14.14 -14.87 13.84
CA ASN A 248 -14.10 -16.20 14.43
C ASN A 248 -13.01 -17.06 13.77
N PRO A 249 -11.83 -17.22 14.39
CA PRO A 249 -10.73 -18.02 13.81
C PRO A 249 -11.09 -19.48 13.50
N GLN A 250 -12.09 -20.04 14.18
CA GLN A 250 -12.53 -21.42 13.92
C GLN A 250 -13.12 -21.59 12.49
N GLU A 251 -13.59 -20.51 11.88
CA GLU A 251 -14.02 -20.52 10.48
C GLU A 251 -12.86 -20.82 9.52
N ILE A 252 -11.66 -20.37 9.85
CA ILE A 252 -10.43 -20.65 9.07
C ILE A 252 -10.15 -22.15 9.10
N VAL A 253 -10.23 -22.76 10.27
CA VAL A 253 -9.98 -24.22 10.45
C VAL A 253 -11.08 -25.02 9.78
N LYS A 254 -12.35 -24.63 9.94
CA LYS A 254 -13.50 -25.29 9.31
C LYS A 254 -13.42 -25.25 7.78
N ALA A 255 -12.99 -24.13 7.22
CA ALA A 255 -12.82 -23.96 5.78
C ALA A 255 -11.60 -24.71 5.22
N ASN A 256 -10.59 -24.99 6.06
CA ASN A 256 -9.32 -25.62 5.68
C ASN A 256 -8.92 -26.70 6.69
N PRO A 257 -9.67 -27.82 6.81
CA PRO A 257 -9.43 -28.82 7.85
C PRO A 257 -8.04 -29.51 7.75
N GLN A 258 -7.38 -29.41 6.59
CA GLN A 258 -6.05 -29.99 6.35
C GLN A 258 -4.96 -29.33 7.21
N ILE A 259 -5.12 -28.04 7.56
CA ILE A 259 -4.11 -27.30 8.34
C ILE A 259 -4.30 -27.41 9.85
N LYS A 260 -5.25 -28.22 10.35
CA LYS A 260 -5.60 -28.34 11.78
C LYS A 260 -4.40 -28.64 12.71
N ASP A 261 -3.35 -29.25 12.16
CA ASP A 261 -2.21 -29.75 12.91
C ASP A 261 -0.98 -28.81 12.91
N ILE A 262 -1.06 -27.62 12.31
CA ILE A 262 0.01 -26.62 12.39
C ILE A 262 0.14 -26.03 13.80
N ASN A 263 1.33 -25.52 14.14
CA ASN A 263 1.65 -25.00 15.46
C ASN A 263 0.65 -23.92 15.93
N ALA A 264 0.34 -22.95 15.06
CA ALA A 264 -0.57 -21.86 15.38
C ALA A 264 -1.96 -22.35 15.82
N ILE A 265 -2.49 -23.38 15.18
CA ILE A 265 -3.83 -23.92 15.48
C ILE A 265 -3.78 -24.80 16.74
N LYS A 266 -2.80 -25.70 16.86
CA LYS A 266 -2.63 -26.55 18.05
C LYS A 266 -2.47 -25.74 19.34
N ASN A 267 -1.76 -24.63 19.26
CA ASN A 267 -1.48 -23.78 20.40
C ASN A 267 -2.50 -22.64 20.57
N ASN A 268 -3.57 -22.61 19.73
CA ASN A 268 -4.60 -21.56 19.69
C ASN A 268 -4.00 -20.15 19.60
N LYS A 269 -2.92 -19.98 18.83
CA LYS A 269 -2.21 -18.71 18.63
C LYS A 269 -2.83 -17.93 17.44
N PHE A 270 -3.97 -17.32 17.70
CA PHE A 270 -4.66 -16.40 16.79
C PHE A 270 -4.68 -15.00 17.33
N VAL A 271 -4.41 -14.02 16.47
CA VAL A 271 -4.58 -12.60 16.75
C VAL A 271 -5.59 -12.02 15.78
N VAL A 272 -6.79 -11.78 16.28
CA VAL A 272 -7.86 -11.13 15.51
C VAL A 272 -7.71 -9.63 15.61
N LEU A 273 -7.65 -8.98 14.45
CA LEU A 273 -7.39 -7.56 14.27
C LEU A 273 -8.55 -6.86 13.58
N GLU A 274 -8.62 -5.55 13.74
CA GLU A 274 -9.64 -4.71 13.09
C GLU A 274 -9.07 -4.09 11.80
N THR A 275 -9.74 -4.34 10.67
CA THR A 275 -9.37 -3.81 9.35
C THR A 275 -9.18 -2.30 9.37
N GLY A 276 -10.10 -1.57 9.98
CA GLY A 276 -10.05 -0.11 10.04
C GLY A 276 -8.84 0.45 10.82
N GLN A 277 -8.22 -0.34 11.67
CA GLN A 277 -7.02 0.07 12.43
C GLN A 277 -5.73 -0.27 11.67
N ILE A 278 -5.71 -1.36 10.92
CA ILE A 278 -4.51 -1.88 10.25
C ILE A 278 -4.36 -1.38 8.81
N LEU A 279 -5.47 -1.37 8.04
CA LEU A 279 -5.42 -1.06 6.61
C LEU A 279 -5.63 0.42 6.29
N ARG A 280 -5.93 1.25 7.29
CA ARG A 280 -6.22 2.66 7.03
C ARG A 280 -4.99 3.47 6.64
N GLY A 281 -3.80 3.08 7.08
CA GLY A 281 -2.58 3.76 6.64
C GLY A 281 -2.42 5.19 7.17
N SER A 282 -2.88 5.49 8.38
CA SER A 282 -2.60 6.73 9.10
C SER A 282 -1.57 6.52 10.22
N PRO A 283 -0.86 7.57 10.70
CA PRO A 283 0.08 7.44 11.82
C PRO A 283 -0.52 6.85 13.09
N ARG A 284 -1.84 6.94 13.29
CA ARG A 284 -2.56 6.33 14.42
C ARG A 284 -2.45 4.80 14.47
N MET A 285 -2.19 4.17 13.31
CA MET A 285 -1.95 2.74 13.24
C MET A 285 -0.83 2.28 14.18
N ILE A 286 0.21 3.11 14.35
CA ILE A 286 1.35 2.77 15.21
C ILE A 286 0.94 2.60 16.67
N ASP A 287 -0.04 3.39 17.15
CA ASP A 287 -0.57 3.26 18.50
C ASP A 287 -1.29 1.92 18.68
N TYR A 288 -2.08 1.54 17.68
CA TYR A 288 -2.79 0.26 17.70
C TYR A 288 -1.84 -0.95 17.68
N ILE A 289 -0.69 -0.84 16.99
CA ILE A 289 0.28 -1.96 16.93
C ILE A 289 0.88 -2.28 18.30
N ALA A 290 1.04 -1.30 19.18
CA ALA A 290 1.48 -1.55 20.53
C ALA A 290 0.50 -2.49 21.28
N ASP A 291 -0.80 -2.32 21.04
CA ASP A 291 -1.84 -3.22 21.57
C ASP A 291 -1.79 -4.60 20.90
N VAL A 292 -1.53 -4.63 19.59
CA VAL A 292 -1.36 -5.89 18.84
C VAL A 292 -0.20 -6.69 19.40
N TYR A 293 0.92 -6.04 19.71
CA TYR A 293 2.09 -6.70 20.29
C TYR A 293 1.74 -7.48 21.57
N GLN A 294 0.91 -6.92 22.46
CA GLN A 294 0.49 -7.63 23.67
C GLN A 294 -0.31 -8.91 23.38
N LYS A 295 -1.00 -8.95 22.25
CA LYS A 295 -1.79 -10.13 21.82
C LYS A 295 -0.94 -11.20 21.12
N THR A 296 0.28 -10.85 20.68
CA THR A 296 1.20 -11.81 20.01
C THR A 296 2.10 -12.57 20.98
N LYS A 297 2.14 -12.18 22.25
CA LYS A 297 2.85 -12.89 23.32
C LYS A 297 2.07 -14.12 23.73
#